data_269f09edb07e1e9b891289a080bf8f30
#
_entry.id   269f09edb07e1e9b891289a080bf8f30
#
_cell.length_a   1.000
_cell.length_b   1.000
_cell.length_c   1.000
_cell.angle_alpha   90.00
_cell.angle_beta   90.00
_cell.angle_gamma   90.00
#
_symmetry.space_group_name_H-M   'P 1'
#
loop_
_entity.id
_entity.type
_entity.pdbx_description
1 polymer ?
#
loop_
_entity_poly.entity_id
_entity_poly.type
_entity_poly.pdbx_seq_one_letter_code
_entity_poly.pdbx_strand_id
1 'polypeptide(L)'
;MKLSLLRFLLLIDAGILFLLGAVLILAPGQVERAFHFQDLPPAVAYLIGLWGCVFATMALGYLVAATHPLRHRAWIQVGIARSALECALGLFYLVRGTVTFQQAGFGIIVAGLMAIAYIVLYPSHPRLADAPEVANPSPPTTP
;
A
#
# COMPACT_ATOMS: atom_id res chain seq x y z
N MET A 1 11.12 18.47 -0.97
CA MET A 1 9.65 18.53 -0.80
C MET A 1 8.95 17.19 -1.11
N LYS A 2 9.10 16.62 -2.31
CA LYS A 2 8.44 15.32 -2.67
C LYS A 2 8.78 14.15 -1.73
N LEU A 3 10.03 14.01 -1.31
CA LEU A 3 10.48 12.92 -0.45
C LEU A 3 9.88 13.00 0.97
N SER A 4 9.77 14.22 1.51
CA SER A 4 9.13 14.45 2.82
C SER A 4 7.64 14.11 2.76
N LEU A 5 6.97 14.50 1.67
CA LEU A 5 5.55 14.19 1.47
C LEU A 5 5.32 12.68 1.30
N LEU A 6 6.23 11.98 0.59
CA LEU A 6 6.18 10.52 0.45
C LEU A 6 6.37 9.80 1.80
N ARG A 7 7.31 10.27 2.64
CA ARG A 7 7.46 9.73 4.00
C ARG A 7 6.20 9.91 4.83
N PHE A 8 5.61 11.09 4.77
CA PHE A 8 4.38 11.38 5.49
C PHE A 8 3.23 10.49 5.00
N LEU A 9 3.09 10.29 3.70
CA LEU A 9 2.10 9.39 3.12
C LEU A 9 2.29 7.94 3.61
N LEU A 10 3.53 7.43 3.59
CA LEU A 10 3.85 6.08 4.08
C LEU A 10 3.53 5.92 5.58
N LEU A 11 3.79 6.96 6.40
CA LEU A 11 3.47 6.92 7.83
C LEU A 11 1.97 6.94 8.09
N ILE A 12 1.20 7.73 7.33
CA ILE A 12 -0.25 7.74 7.42
C ILE A 12 -0.82 6.37 7.02
N ASP A 13 -0.40 5.83 5.87
CA ASP A 13 -0.87 4.53 5.40
C ASP A 13 -0.51 3.42 6.39
N ALA A 14 0.71 3.43 6.93
CA ALA A 14 1.12 2.50 7.98
C ALA A 14 0.23 2.61 9.22
N GLY A 15 -0.08 3.82 9.67
CA GLY A 15 -0.96 4.06 10.82
C GLY A 15 -2.38 3.54 10.58
N ILE A 16 -2.95 3.83 9.42
CA ILE A 16 -4.29 3.35 9.03
C ILE A 16 -4.31 1.82 8.96
N LEU A 17 -3.33 1.20 8.30
CA LEU A 17 -3.27 -0.26 8.19
C LEU A 17 -3.03 -0.94 9.54
N PHE A 18 -2.19 -0.35 10.39
CA PHE A 18 -1.97 -0.89 11.73
C PHE A 18 -3.25 -0.85 12.58
N LEU A 19 -3.94 0.29 12.57
CA LEU A 19 -5.20 0.46 13.29
C LEU A 19 -6.28 -0.49 12.76
N LEU A 20 -6.44 -0.54 11.42
CA LEU A 20 -7.40 -1.42 10.79
C LEU A 20 -7.05 -2.89 11.05
N GLY A 21 -5.77 -3.27 10.95
CA GLY A 21 -5.30 -4.60 11.28
C GLY A 21 -5.62 -4.99 12.73
N ALA A 22 -5.37 -4.09 13.68
CA ALA A 22 -5.70 -4.31 15.08
C ALA A 22 -7.22 -4.51 15.30
N VAL A 23 -8.06 -3.68 14.67
CA VAL A 23 -9.53 -3.82 14.75
C VAL A 23 -9.99 -5.14 14.15
N LEU A 24 -9.46 -5.56 13.00
CA LEU A 24 -9.82 -6.82 12.35
C LEU A 24 -9.43 -8.04 13.20
N ILE A 25 -8.30 -7.96 13.92
CA ILE A 25 -7.84 -9.06 14.80
C ILE A 25 -8.65 -9.10 16.10
N LEU A 26 -8.83 -7.94 16.75
CA LEU A 26 -9.37 -7.87 18.11
C LEU A 26 -10.89 -7.80 18.16
N ALA A 27 -11.52 -7.26 17.11
CA ALA A 27 -12.95 -7.00 17.09
C ALA A 27 -13.60 -7.27 15.72
N PRO A 28 -13.49 -8.48 15.16
CA PRO A 28 -14.03 -8.81 13.82
C PRO A 28 -15.54 -8.54 13.71
N GLY A 29 -16.32 -8.82 14.75
CA GLY A 29 -17.76 -8.54 14.76
C GLY A 29 -18.14 -7.06 14.72
N GLN A 30 -17.24 -6.13 15.05
CA GLN A 30 -17.47 -4.70 14.88
C GLN A 30 -17.36 -4.30 13.42
N VAL A 31 -16.45 -4.95 12.68
CA VAL A 31 -16.27 -4.73 11.25
C VAL A 31 -17.53 -5.14 10.48
N GLU A 32 -18.11 -6.29 10.84
CA GLU A 32 -19.38 -6.75 10.26
C GLU A 32 -20.48 -5.69 10.40
N ARG A 33 -20.61 -5.12 11.59
CA ARG A 33 -21.60 -4.04 11.86
C ARG A 33 -21.30 -2.76 11.10
N ALA A 34 -20.03 -2.33 11.07
CA ALA A 34 -19.61 -1.09 10.40
C ALA A 34 -19.82 -1.13 8.89
N PHE A 35 -19.65 -2.30 8.27
CA PHE A 35 -19.88 -2.50 6.84
C PHE A 35 -21.28 -3.02 6.50
N HIS A 36 -22.18 -3.09 7.48
CA HIS A 36 -23.57 -3.53 7.30
C HIS A 36 -23.70 -4.95 6.71
N PHE A 37 -22.75 -5.83 7.00
CA PHE A 37 -22.89 -7.24 6.72
C PHE A 37 -23.74 -7.91 7.82
N GLN A 38 -24.72 -8.70 7.43
CA GLN A 38 -25.57 -9.42 8.35
C GLN A 38 -25.37 -10.94 8.17
N ASP A 39 -25.46 -11.67 9.27
CA ASP A 39 -25.48 -13.14 9.27
C ASP A 39 -24.27 -13.82 8.60
N LEU A 40 -23.07 -13.29 8.83
CA LEU A 40 -21.86 -13.94 8.34
C LEU A 40 -21.58 -15.24 9.12
N PRO A 41 -21.21 -16.33 8.45
CA PRO A 41 -20.81 -17.55 9.11
C PRO A 41 -19.63 -17.33 10.06
N PRO A 42 -19.55 -18.02 11.23
CA PRO A 42 -18.45 -17.84 12.19
C PRO A 42 -17.04 -18.03 11.59
N ALA A 43 -16.92 -18.87 10.55
CA ALA A 43 -15.65 -19.04 9.83
C ALA A 43 -15.14 -17.76 9.15
N VAL A 44 -16.02 -16.81 8.82
CA VAL A 44 -15.65 -15.54 8.22
C VAL A 44 -14.91 -14.67 9.21
N ALA A 45 -15.22 -14.71 10.50
CA ALA A 45 -14.48 -13.98 11.53
C ALA A 45 -13.00 -14.39 11.56
N TYR A 46 -12.69 -15.68 11.35
CA TYR A 46 -11.30 -16.14 11.21
C TYR A 46 -10.60 -15.54 9.99
N LEU A 47 -11.28 -15.52 8.84
CA LEU A 47 -10.73 -14.91 7.62
C LEU A 47 -10.48 -13.40 7.81
N ILE A 48 -11.40 -12.70 8.46
CA ILE A 48 -11.25 -11.29 8.82
C ILE A 48 -10.00 -11.09 9.69
N GLY A 49 -9.78 -11.94 10.69
CA GLY A 49 -8.57 -11.91 11.53
C GLY A 49 -7.29 -12.14 10.74
N LEU A 50 -7.28 -13.08 9.80
CA LEU A 50 -6.14 -13.29 8.89
C LEU A 50 -5.81 -12.05 8.05
N TRP A 51 -6.84 -11.38 7.50
CA TRP A 51 -6.65 -10.10 6.82
C TRP A 51 -6.06 -9.03 7.73
N GLY A 52 -6.46 -9.01 9.00
CA GLY A 52 -5.87 -8.15 10.02
C GLY A 52 -4.37 -8.39 10.19
N CYS A 53 -3.91 -9.64 10.20
CA CYS A 53 -2.48 -9.98 10.24
C CYS A 53 -1.73 -9.47 9.00
N VAL A 54 -2.34 -9.58 7.81
CA VAL A 54 -1.75 -9.06 6.57
C VAL A 54 -1.59 -7.54 6.65
N PHE A 55 -2.61 -6.82 7.09
CA PHE A 55 -2.55 -5.36 7.22
C PHE A 55 -1.51 -4.92 8.26
N ALA A 56 -1.43 -5.58 9.41
CA ALA A 56 -0.41 -5.30 10.40
C ALA A 56 1.02 -5.51 9.85
N THR A 57 1.23 -6.60 9.10
CA THR A 57 2.52 -6.88 8.45
C THR A 57 2.87 -5.83 7.39
N MET A 58 1.91 -5.41 6.58
CA MET A 58 2.11 -4.35 5.59
C MET A 58 2.41 -3.00 6.25
N ALA A 59 1.74 -2.68 7.36
CA ALA A 59 2.03 -1.49 8.15
C ALA A 59 3.50 -1.43 8.59
N LEU A 60 4.04 -2.54 9.10
CA LEU A 60 5.47 -2.65 9.45
C LEU A 60 6.37 -2.39 8.24
N GLY A 61 6.03 -2.95 7.07
CA GLY A 61 6.76 -2.72 5.83
C GLY A 61 6.79 -1.24 5.43
N TYR A 62 5.66 -0.54 5.55
CA TYR A 62 5.57 0.89 5.25
C TYR A 62 6.31 1.75 6.28
N LEU A 63 6.30 1.38 7.56
CA LEU A 63 7.13 2.04 8.58
C LEU A 63 8.61 1.94 8.24
N VAL A 64 9.10 0.75 7.86
CA VAL A 64 10.48 0.55 7.40
C VAL A 64 10.77 1.39 6.16
N ALA A 65 9.84 1.41 5.17
CA ALA A 65 10.00 2.20 3.96
C ALA A 65 10.05 3.72 4.24
N ALA A 66 9.29 4.20 5.23
CA ALA A 66 9.28 5.61 5.61
C ALA A 66 10.64 6.10 6.13
N THR A 67 11.48 5.23 6.72
CA THR A 67 12.81 5.60 7.18
C THR A 67 13.72 5.97 6.01
N HIS A 68 13.74 5.15 4.95
CA HIS A 68 14.57 5.34 3.76
C HIS A 68 13.81 5.00 2.46
N PRO A 69 12.89 5.88 1.98
CA PRO A 69 12.01 5.56 0.84
C PRO A 69 12.77 5.23 -0.46
N LEU A 70 13.94 5.83 -0.66
CA LEU A 70 14.76 5.56 -1.85
C LEU A 70 15.39 4.17 -1.83
N ARG A 71 15.70 3.63 -0.65
CA ARG A 71 16.27 2.30 -0.46
C ARG A 71 15.17 1.23 -0.53
N HIS A 72 13.98 1.54 -0.06
CA HIS A 72 12.86 0.60 0.07
C HIS A 72 11.76 0.83 -0.97
N ARG A 73 12.13 1.12 -2.22
CA ARG A 73 11.20 1.39 -3.33
C ARG A 73 10.20 0.27 -3.58
N ALA A 74 10.59 -0.98 -3.31
CA ALA A 74 9.71 -2.13 -3.45
C ALA A 74 8.42 -1.97 -2.62
N TRP A 75 8.50 -1.42 -1.42
CA TRP A 75 7.32 -1.17 -0.59
C TRP A 75 6.40 -0.10 -1.16
N ILE A 76 6.95 0.92 -1.85
CA ILE A 76 6.14 1.92 -2.55
C ILE A 76 5.41 1.28 -3.73
N GLN A 77 6.07 0.39 -4.47
CA GLN A 77 5.45 -0.38 -5.55
C GLN A 77 4.35 -1.30 -5.03
N VAL A 78 4.58 -1.97 -3.90
CA VAL A 78 3.55 -2.76 -3.20
C VAL A 78 2.35 -1.89 -2.82
N GLY A 79 2.59 -0.67 -2.31
CA GLY A 79 1.54 0.29 -1.99
C GLY A 79 0.69 0.67 -3.20
N ILE A 80 1.34 0.96 -4.35
CA ILE A 80 0.66 1.25 -5.61
C ILE A 80 -0.18 0.05 -6.06
N ALA A 81 0.42 -1.14 -6.11
CA ALA A 81 -0.23 -2.35 -6.57
C ALA A 81 -1.43 -2.72 -5.67
N ARG A 82 -1.25 -2.69 -4.34
CA ARG A 82 -2.33 -2.94 -3.38
C ARG A 82 -3.49 -1.99 -3.60
N SER A 83 -3.23 -0.70 -3.55
CA SER A 83 -4.28 0.32 -3.67
C SER A 83 -4.99 0.27 -5.02
N ALA A 84 -4.28 0.00 -6.11
CA ALA A 84 -4.87 -0.17 -7.43
C ALA A 84 -5.76 -1.42 -7.51
N LEU A 85 -5.31 -2.54 -6.94
CA LEU A 85 -6.08 -3.79 -6.89
C LEU A 85 -7.32 -3.65 -6.00
N GLU A 86 -7.21 -3.03 -4.84
CA GLU A 86 -8.35 -2.77 -3.93
C GLU A 86 -9.40 -1.89 -4.63
N CYS A 87 -8.97 -0.82 -5.30
CA CYS A 87 -9.87 0.05 -6.06
C CYS A 87 -10.55 -0.71 -7.21
N ALA A 88 -9.79 -1.45 -8.02
CA ALA A 88 -10.31 -2.22 -9.15
C ALA A 88 -11.30 -3.31 -8.69
N LEU A 89 -10.96 -4.04 -7.63
CA LEU A 89 -11.82 -5.07 -7.07
C LEU A 89 -13.11 -4.49 -6.50
N GLY A 90 -13.00 -3.40 -5.75
CA GLY A 90 -14.17 -2.70 -5.20
C GLY A 90 -15.12 -2.22 -6.29
N LEU A 91 -14.60 -1.60 -7.36
CA LEU A 91 -15.39 -1.19 -8.52
C LEU A 91 -16.05 -2.38 -9.22
N PHE A 92 -15.31 -3.49 -9.38
CA PHE A 92 -15.84 -4.69 -10.00
C PHE A 92 -17.04 -5.27 -9.25
N TYR A 93 -16.97 -5.38 -7.92
CA TYR A 93 -18.08 -5.87 -7.10
C TYR A 93 -19.24 -4.89 -7.03
N LEU A 94 -18.95 -3.58 -7.04
CA LEU A 94 -19.97 -2.55 -7.07
C LEU A 94 -20.77 -2.60 -8.37
N VAL A 95 -20.10 -2.72 -9.52
CA VAL A 95 -20.75 -2.83 -10.84
C VAL A 95 -21.57 -4.11 -10.96
N ARG A 96 -21.11 -5.21 -10.34
CA ARG A 96 -21.88 -6.46 -10.28
C ARG A 96 -23.08 -6.41 -9.34
N GLY A 97 -23.22 -5.36 -8.55
CA GLY A 97 -24.30 -5.24 -7.57
C GLY A 97 -24.16 -6.20 -6.37
N THR A 98 -22.99 -6.82 -6.21
CA THR A 98 -22.71 -7.74 -5.08
C THR A 98 -22.51 -6.98 -3.77
N VAL A 99 -22.01 -5.75 -3.85
CA VAL A 99 -21.87 -4.82 -2.72
C VAL A 99 -22.52 -3.48 -3.04
N THR A 100 -23.00 -2.80 -2.01
CA THR A 100 -23.57 -1.46 -2.15
C THR A 100 -22.48 -0.39 -2.01
N PHE A 101 -22.77 0.83 -2.48
CA PHE A 101 -21.86 1.95 -2.30
C PHE A 101 -21.62 2.29 -0.81
N GLN A 102 -22.60 2.05 0.05
CA GLN A 102 -22.42 2.22 1.51
C GLN A 102 -21.38 1.24 2.08
N GLN A 103 -21.31 0.02 1.52
CA GLN A 103 -20.38 -1.01 1.98
C GLN A 103 -18.96 -0.82 1.44
N ALA A 104 -18.80 -0.44 0.20
CA ALA A 104 -17.50 -0.42 -0.48
C ALA A 104 -17.01 0.97 -0.90
N GLY A 105 -17.90 1.97 -1.00
CA GLY A 105 -17.58 3.28 -1.59
C GLY A 105 -16.44 4.01 -0.90
N PHE A 106 -16.41 4.02 0.44
CA PHE A 106 -15.33 4.64 1.19
C PHE A 106 -13.98 3.98 0.88
N GLY A 107 -13.93 2.64 0.89
CA GLY A 107 -12.70 1.89 0.57
C GLY A 107 -12.21 2.16 -0.85
N ILE A 108 -13.11 2.18 -1.83
CA ILE A 108 -12.78 2.45 -3.24
C ILE A 108 -12.16 3.84 -3.40
N ILE A 109 -12.78 4.87 -2.78
CA ILE A 109 -12.29 6.25 -2.87
C ILE A 109 -10.92 6.38 -2.23
N VAL A 110 -10.74 5.85 -1.01
CA VAL A 110 -9.46 5.92 -0.29
C VAL A 110 -8.38 5.17 -1.07
N ALA A 111 -8.66 3.95 -1.53
CA ALA A 111 -7.70 3.17 -2.32
C ALA A 111 -7.31 3.89 -3.63
N GLY A 112 -8.27 4.48 -4.34
CA GLY A 112 -7.99 5.25 -5.55
C GLY A 112 -7.11 6.48 -5.29
N LEU A 113 -7.41 7.25 -4.23
CA LEU A 113 -6.60 8.40 -3.83
C LEU A 113 -5.18 8.00 -3.43
N MET A 114 -5.02 6.89 -2.68
CA MET A 114 -3.72 6.38 -2.28
C MET A 114 -2.90 5.90 -3.47
N ALA A 115 -3.52 5.20 -4.43
CA ALA A 115 -2.85 4.78 -5.65
C ALA A 115 -2.30 5.99 -6.43
N ILE A 116 -3.13 7.02 -6.63
CA ILE A 116 -2.72 8.26 -7.31
C ILE A 116 -1.59 8.96 -6.55
N ALA A 117 -1.72 9.11 -5.23
CA ALA A 117 -0.73 9.77 -4.40
C ALA A 117 0.63 9.06 -4.48
N TYR A 118 0.66 7.73 -4.39
CA TYR A 118 1.89 6.95 -4.52
C TYR A 118 2.51 7.07 -5.93
N ILE A 119 1.71 7.05 -7.00
CA ILE A 119 2.20 7.22 -8.37
C ILE A 119 2.82 8.60 -8.57
N VAL A 120 2.15 9.67 -8.13
CA VAL A 120 2.62 11.05 -8.26
C VAL A 120 3.89 11.30 -7.45
N LEU A 121 3.99 10.68 -6.27
CA LEU A 121 5.13 10.83 -5.37
C LEU A 121 6.23 9.80 -5.63
N TYR A 122 6.04 8.88 -6.57
CA TYR A 122 7.03 7.85 -6.88
C TYR A 122 8.38 8.50 -7.25
N PRO A 123 9.48 8.11 -6.59
CA PRO A 123 10.79 8.70 -6.86
C PRO A 123 11.27 8.25 -8.24
N SER A 124 11.28 9.17 -9.20
CA SER A 124 11.87 8.94 -10.52
C SER A 124 13.34 8.56 -10.37
N HIS A 125 13.81 7.58 -11.12
CA HIS A 125 15.23 7.23 -11.16
C HIS A 125 16.03 8.42 -11.67
N PRO A 126 17.19 8.77 -11.05
CA PRO A 126 18.24 9.42 -11.82
C PRO A 126 18.54 8.49 -13.01
N ARG A 127 18.47 9.01 -14.22
CA ARG A 127 18.83 8.25 -15.43
C ARG A 127 20.27 7.79 -15.24
N LEU A 128 20.56 6.52 -15.55
CA LEU A 128 21.92 5.98 -15.60
C LEU A 128 22.85 6.75 -16.56
N ALA A 129 22.29 7.67 -17.35
CA ALA A 129 23.03 8.60 -18.22
C ALA A 129 23.92 9.60 -17.47
N ASP A 130 23.68 9.82 -16.16
CA ASP A 130 24.51 10.73 -15.35
C ASP A 130 25.56 9.98 -14.51
N ALA A 131 25.75 8.67 -14.72
CA ALA A 131 26.88 7.96 -14.19
C ALA A 131 28.13 8.53 -14.90
N PRO A 132 29.12 9.12 -14.17
CA PRO A 132 30.35 9.54 -14.80
C PRO A 132 30.94 8.31 -15.51
N GLU A 133 31.18 8.49 -16.82
CA GLU A 133 31.84 7.47 -17.65
C GLU A 133 33.12 7.08 -16.91
N VAL A 134 33.13 5.85 -16.37
CA VAL A 134 34.31 5.30 -15.71
C VAL A 134 35.41 5.36 -16.76
N ALA A 135 36.31 6.34 -16.63
CA ALA A 135 37.44 6.52 -17.49
C ALA A 135 38.15 5.17 -17.63
N ASN A 136 38.06 4.60 -18.81
CA ASN A 136 38.68 3.33 -19.13
C ASN A 136 40.17 3.47 -18.79
N PRO A 137 40.73 2.70 -17.85
CA PRO A 137 42.15 2.81 -17.51
C PRO A 137 42.96 2.55 -18.78
N SER A 138 43.76 3.53 -19.15
CA SER A 138 44.69 3.44 -20.29
C SER A 138 45.47 2.14 -20.18
N PRO A 139 45.64 1.35 -21.27
CA PRO A 139 46.43 0.12 -21.23
C PRO A 139 47.85 0.45 -20.78
N PRO A 140 48.49 -0.41 -19.96
CA PRO A 140 49.82 -0.20 -19.49
C PRO A 140 50.77 -0.09 -20.70
N THR A 141 51.50 1.01 -20.82
CA THR A 141 52.59 1.13 -21.76
C THR A 141 53.68 0.18 -21.34
N THR A 142 53.82 -0.93 -22.06
CA THR A 142 54.96 -1.86 -21.94
C THR A 142 56.24 -1.16 -22.46
N PRO A 143 57.36 -1.24 -21.72
CA PRO A 143 58.66 -0.69 -22.15
C PRO A 143 59.29 -1.51 -23.31
#